data_4941d4a6a560ebff73d2b390673149b6
#
_entry.id   4941d4a6a560ebff73d2b390673149b6
#
_cell.length_a   1.000
_cell.length_b   1.000
_cell.length_c   1.000
_cell.angle_alpha   90.00
_cell.angle_beta   90.00
_cell.angle_gamma   90.00
#
_symmetry.space_group_name_H-M   'P 1'
#
loop_
_entity.id
_entity.type
_entity.pdbx_description
1 polymer ?
#
loop_
_entity_poly.entity_id
_entity_poly.type
_entity_poly.pdbx_seq_one_letter_code
_entity_poly.pdbx_strand_id
1 'polypeptide(L)'
;EGINIDGLSEQTIQKFINLGWVREYADLFHLNNHASELRTMDGFGDKSVSKLLTAIEKARDVEAHRLLFALNIPLIGRDVCNRLLSAYQIADLFHTATEATTEDVFATIAGIGPEKSASFVRWMKDKDNYSMLQQLLVELNISQSSSAPTGNSCEGLTFVITGDVHHYKNRNELKAYIESQGGKVTGSVSKSTSFLINNDVESSSGKNKKAKELSIPIISEEEFIARFVQMDENKLALESSPITERSLF
;
A
#
# COMPACT_ATOMS: atom_id res chain seq x y z
N GLU A 1 -3.63 9.48 5.25
CA GLU A 1 -5.04 9.46 5.65
C GLU A 1 -5.46 8.02 5.84
N GLY A 2 -6.29 7.75 6.89
CA GLY A 2 -6.83 6.42 7.17
C GLY A 2 -7.94 6.01 6.20
N ILE A 3 -8.83 5.14 6.66
CA ILE A 3 -10.02 4.73 5.91
C ILE A 3 -11.01 5.90 5.91
N ASN A 4 -11.41 6.36 4.73
CA ASN A 4 -12.36 7.46 4.57
C ASN A 4 -13.70 6.93 4.06
N ILE A 5 -14.79 7.34 4.71
CA ILE A 5 -16.17 7.05 4.31
C ILE A 5 -16.86 8.39 3.99
N ASP A 6 -17.05 8.66 2.71
CA ASP A 6 -17.71 9.90 2.27
C ASP A 6 -19.11 10.04 2.83
N GLY A 7 -19.40 11.19 3.43
CA GLY A 7 -20.70 11.46 4.03
C GLY A 7 -20.86 11.01 5.48
N LEU A 8 -19.82 10.40 6.07
CA LEU A 8 -19.78 10.00 7.48
C LEU A 8 -19.01 11.07 8.30
N SER A 9 -19.71 12.04 8.86
CA SER A 9 -19.14 13.03 9.76
C SER A 9 -19.08 12.51 11.20
N GLU A 10 -18.24 13.13 12.03
CA GLU A 10 -18.20 12.86 13.48
C GLU A 10 -19.59 12.96 14.13
N GLN A 11 -20.36 14.00 13.77
CA GLN A 11 -21.73 14.18 14.27
C GLN A 11 -22.65 13.03 13.83
N THR A 12 -22.47 12.52 12.62
CA THR A 12 -23.25 11.39 12.10
C THR A 12 -22.90 10.11 12.85
N ILE A 13 -21.61 9.86 13.08
CA ILE A 13 -21.12 8.72 13.88
C ILE A 13 -21.71 8.80 15.29
N GLN A 14 -21.66 9.97 15.93
CA GLN A 14 -22.20 10.16 17.28
C GLN A 14 -23.71 9.88 17.35
N LYS A 15 -24.48 10.25 16.32
CA LYS A 15 -25.90 9.87 16.23
C LYS A 15 -26.09 8.35 16.19
N PHE A 16 -25.29 7.64 15.41
CA PHE A 16 -25.38 6.19 15.28
C PHE A 16 -24.96 5.47 16.58
N ILE A 17 -23.97 6.01 17.29
CA ILE A 17 -23.58 5.52 18.63
C ILE A 17 -24.75 5.71 19.61
N ASN A 18 -25.35 6.88 19.64
CA ASN A 18 -26.47 7.18 20.54
C ASN A 18 -27.72 6.32 20.25
N LEU A 19 -27.92 5.89 19.00
CA LEU A 19 -28.96 4.97 18.60
C LEU A 19 -28.62 3.50 18.91
N GLY A 20 -27.38 3.21 19.33
CA GLY A 20 -26.90 1.86 19.57
C GLY A 20 -26.63 1.05 18.31
N TRP A 21 -26.59 1.70 17.15
CA TRP A 21 -26.28 1.05 15.86
C TRP A 21 -24.79 0.82 15.65
N VAL A 22 -23.95 1.63 16.28
CA VAL A 22 -22.50 1.55 16.22
C VAL A 22 -21.95 1.47 17.64
N ARG A 23 -21.26 0.40 17.97
CA ARG A 23 -20.54 0.16 19.22
C ARG A 23 -19.06 -0.08 18.95
N GLU A 24 -18.79 -0.80 17.86
CA GLU A 24 -17.46 -1.13 17.38
C GLU A 24 -17.28 -0.59 15.95
N TYR A 25 -16.04 -0.47 15.49
CA TYR A 25 -15.76 0.02 14.13
C TYR A 25 -16.37 -0.88 13.04
N ALA A 26 -16.45 -2.18 13.26
CA ALA A 26 -17.05 -3.14 12.35
C ALA A 26 -18.54 -2.87 12.10
N ASP A 27 -19.26 -2.33 13.10
CA ASP A 27 -20.71 -2.03 12.98
C ASP A 27 -21.00 -1.00 11.89
N LEU A 28 -20.01 -0.15 11.55
CA LEU A 28 -20.16 0.81 10.45
C LEU A 28 -20.48 0.12 9.12
N PHE A 29 -19.96 -1.08 8.90
CA PHE A 29 -20.19 -1.87 7.70
C PHE A 29 -21.55 -2.59 7.69
N HIS A 30 -22.28 -2.55 8.80
CA HIS A 30 -23.63 -3.13 8.96
C HIS A 30 -24.75 -2.08 8.97
N LEU A 31 -24.46 -0.79 8.74
CA LEU A 31 -25.44 0.29 8.72
C LEU A 31 -26.54 0.12 7.65
N ASN A 32 -26.32 -0.74 6.65
CA ASN A 32 -27.36 -1.12 5.70
C ASN A 32 -28.58 -1.78 6.39
N ASN A 33 -28.39 -2.44 7.53
CA ASN A 33 -29.47 -3.04 8.31
C ASN A 33 -30.47 -1.98 8.84
N HIS A 34 -30.03 -0.72 8.94
CA HIS A 34 -30.80 0.43 9.40
C HIS A 34 -31.21 1.38 8.26
N ALA A 35 -31.14 0.91 7.00
CA ALA A 35 -31.39 1.76 5.84
C ALA A 35 -32.81 2.39 5.83
N SER A 36 -33.82 1.69 6.37
CA SER A 36 -35.20 2.18 6.45
C SER A 36 -35.32 3.30 7.47
N GLU A 37 -34.76 3.11 8.65
CA GLU A 37 -34.74 4.11 9.72
C GLU A 37 -33.94 5.35 9.30
N LEU A 38 -32.77 5.13 8.66
CA LEU A 38 -31.93 6.22 8.15
C LEU A 38 -32.72 7.17 7.23
N ARG A 39 -33.56 6.64 6.34
CA ARG A 39 -34.37 7.45 5.40
C ARG A 39 -35.40 8.33 6.09
N THR A 40 -35.82 7.98 7.30
CA THR A 40 -36.79 8.73 8.09
C THR A 40 -36.13 9.77 8.99
N MET A 41 -34.83 9.77 9.11
CA MET A 41 -34.11 10.68 9.99
C MET A 41 -33.92 12.06 9.36
N ASP A 42 -34.01 13.09 10.18
CA ASP A 42 -33.74 14.47 9.78
C ASP A 42 -32.31 14.62 9.22
N GLY A 43 -32.18 15.21 8.03
CA GLY A 43 -30.91 15.36 7.32
C GLY A 43 -30.52 14.18 6.43
N PHE A 44 -31.31 13.08 6.42
CA PHE A 44 -31.10 11.91 5.57
C PHE A 44 -32.27 11.69 4.63
N GLY A 45 -32.08 12.01 3.36
CA GLY A 45 -33.02 11.62 2.29
C GLY A 45 -32.52 10.41 1.51
N ASP A 46 -33.35 9.85 0.62
CA ASP A 46 -33.01 8.66 -0.17
C ASP A 46 -31.65 8.73 -0.87
N LYS A 47 -31.32 9.89 -1.47
CA LYS A 47 -30.05 10.08 -2.17
C LYS A 47 -28.86 10.10 -1.23
N SER A 48 -28.97 10.73 -0.05
CA SER A 48 -27.87 10.81 0.92
C SER A 48 -27.62 9.47 1.59
N VAL A 49 -28.69 8.73 1.93
CA VAL A 49 -28.58 7.37 2.47
C VAL A 49 -27.94 6.43 1.45
N SER A 50 -28.40 6.44 0.20
CA SER A 50 -27.81 5.61 -0.86
C SER A 50 -26.33 5.94 -1.07
N LYS A 51 -25.96 7.23 -1.08
CA LYS A 51 -24.56 7.67 -1.20
C LYS A 51 -23.71 7.19 -0.01
N LEU A 52 -24.21 7.33 1.21
CA LEU A 52 -23.51 6.89 2.42
C LEU A 52 -23.29 5.36 2.39
N LEU A 53 -24.32 4.57 2.13
CA LEU A 53 -24.21 3.11 2.08
C LEU A 53 -23.25 2.65 0.97
N THR A 54 -23.27 3.30 -0.20
CA THR A 54 -22.29 3.03 -1.26
C THR A 54 -20.87 3.38 -0.84
N ALA A 55 -20.67 4.48 -0.10
CA ALA A 55 -19.36 4.87 0.40
C ALA A 55 -18.84 3.88 1.45
N ILE A 56 -19.71 3.34 2.30
CA ILE A 56 -19.38 2.29 3.28
C ILE A 56 -18.94 1.01 2.56
N GLU A 57 -19.69 0.53 1.57
CA GLU A 57 -19.30 -0.66 0.81
C GLU A 57 -17.97 -0.46 0.08
N LYS A 58 -17.73 0.71 -0.51
CA LYS A 58 -16.46 1.04 -1.14
C LYS A 58 -15.29 1.09 -0.14
N ALA A 59 -15.55 1.46 1.11
CA ALA A 59 -14.52 1.52 2.14
C ALA A 59 -14.06 0.14 2.63
N ARG A 60 -14.76 -0.95 2.25
CA ARG A 60 -14.28 -2.32 2.47
C ARG A 60 -12.99 -2.61 1.71
N ASP A 61 -12.83 -2.02 0.53
CA ASP A 61 -11.62 -2.16 -0.27
C ASP A 61 -10.57 -1.15 0.22
N VAL A 62 -9.59 -1.63 0.98
CA VAL A 62 -8.59 -0.79 1.63
C VAL A 62 -7.18 -1.26 1.34
N GLU A 63 -6.27 -0.31 1.12
CA GLU A 63 -4.85 -0.62 1.04
C GLU A 63 -4.26 -0.83 2.44
N ALA A 64 -3.38 -1.83 2.60
CA ALA A 64 -2.77 -2.22 3.87
C ALA A 64 -2.18 -1.04 4.66
N HIS A 65 -1.50 -0.10 3.97
CA HIS A 65 -0.90 1.05 4.64
C HIS A 65 -1.95 2.02 5.22
N ARG A 66 -3.13 2.14 4.60
CA ARG A 66 -4.23 2.96 5.08
C ARG A 66 -4.89 2.34 6.30
N LEU A 67 -5.10 1.02 6.28
CA LEU A 67 -5.58 0.29 7.44
C LEU A 67 -4.61 0.44 8.61
N LEU A 68 -3.34 0.11 8.42
CA LEU A 68 -2.34 0.16 9.48
C LEU A 68 -2.22 1.56 10.10
N PHE A 69 -2.27 2.61 9.26
CA PHE A 69 -2.28 3.99 9.72
C PHE A 69 -3.57 4.36 10.47
N ALA A 70 -4.73 3.83 10.03
CA ALA A 70 -6.03 4.08 10.65
C ALA A 70 -6.15 3.52 12.08
N LEU A 71 -5.38 2.47 12.42
CA LEU A 71 -5.35 1.88 13.77
C LEU A 71 -4.80 2.85 14.82
N ASN A 72 -4.21 3.97 14.39
CA ASN A 72 -3.69 5.04 15.26
C ASN A 72 -2.79 4.55 16.39
N ILE A 73 -1.92 3.59 16.08
CA ILE A 73 -0.99 2.99 17.04
C ILE A 73 0.03 4.06 17.47
N PRO A 74 0.27 4.27 18.76
CA PRO A 74 1.24 5.26 19.24
C PRO A 74 2.62 5.09 18.59
N LEU A 75 3.28 6.17 18.19
CA LEU A 75 4.59 6.21 17.51
C LEU A 75 4.62 5.59 16.10
N ILE A 76 3.53 5.01 15.62
CA ILE A 76 3.42 4.37 14.30
C ILE A 76 2.72 5.33 13.33
N GLY A 77 3.48 6.26 12.81
CA GLY A 77 3.03 7.17 11.77
C GLY A 77 3.17 6.56 10.35
N ARG A 78 2.76 7.31 9.34
CA ARG A 78 2.74 6.87 7.92
C ARG A 78 4.07 6.29 7.44
N ASP A 79 5.21 6.93 7.76
CA ASP A 79 6.53 6.43 7.36
C ASP A 79 6.84 5.07 7.99
N VAL A 80 6.49 4.88 9.26
CA VAL A 80 6.68 3.60 9.96
C VAL A 80 5.76 2.52 9.38
N CYS A 81 4.49 2.83 9.08
CA CYS A 81 3.57 1.92 8.40
C CYS A 81 4.17 1.42 7.07
N ASN A 82 4.69 2.33 6.26
CA ASN A 82 5.31 1.99 4.98
C ASN A 82 6.55 1.09 5.16
N ARG A 83 7.40 1.35 6.15
CA ARG A 83 8.58 0.53 6.44
C ARG A 83 8.22 -0.87 6.91
N LEU A 84 7.23 -0.98 7.80
CA LEU A 84 6.71 -2.28 8.26
C LEU A 84 6.15 -3.10 7.10
N LEU A 85 5.32 -2.48 6.26
CA LEU A 85 4.69 -3.13 5.11
C LEU A 85 5.64 -3.35 3.91
N SER A 86 6.80 -2.68 3.89
CA SER A 86 7.88 -3.01 2.95
C SER A 86 8.64 -4.28 3.35
N ALA A 87 8.65 -4.61 4.65
CA ALA A 87 9.34 -5.78 5.18
C ALA A 87 8.41 -6.99 5.36
N TYR A 88 7.12 -6.77 5.54
CA TYR A 88 6.14 -7.82 5.85
C TYR A 88 4.85 -7.65 5.03
N GLN A 89 4.22 -8.77 4.64
CA GLN A 89 2.80 -8.76 4.32
C GLN A 89 1.99 -8.46 5.59
N ILE A 90 0.86 -7.78 5.46
CA ILE A 90 0.10 -7.30 6.63
C ILE A 90 -0.33 -8.44 7.56
N ALA A 91 -0.71 -9.59 7.01
CA ALA A 91 -1.07 -10.76 7.79
C ALA A 91 0.13 -11.30 8.59
N ASP A 92 1.30 -11.40 7.97
CA ASP A 92 2.53 -11.85 8.61
C ASP A 92 3.02 -10.84 9.65
N LEU A 93 2.85 -9.55 9.38
CA LEU A 93 3.16 -8.46 10.32
C LEU A 93 2.34 -8.59 11.61
N PHE A 94 1.03 -8.79 11.49
CA PHE A 94 0.15 -8.97 12.64
C PHE A 94 0.45 -10.26 13.39
N HIS A 95 0.67 -11.36 12.67
CA HIS A 95 1.05 -12.64 13.28
C HIS A 95 2.38 -12.51 14.03
N THR A 96 3.42 -11.96 13.40
CA THR A 96 4.72 -11.75 14.03
C THR A 96 4.62 -10.91 15.30
N ALA A 97 3.80 -9.85 15.30
CA ALA A 97 3.61 -8.99 16.47
C ALA A 97 2.88 -9.70 17.62
N THR A 98 1.87 -10.53 17.32
CA THR A 98 1.12 -11.28 18.34
C THR A 98 1.94 -12.40 18.96
N GLU A 99 2.73 -13.12 18.17
CA GLU A 99 3.58 -14.22 18.61
C GLU A 99 4.95 -13.78 19.15
N ALA A 100 5.28 -12.48 19.05
CA ALA A 100 6.57 -11.95 19.45
C ALA A 100 6.92 -12.30 20.90
N THR A 101 8.09 -12.88 21.13
CA THR A 101 8.61 -13.15 22.47
C THR A 101 9.31 -11.94 23.08
N THR A 102 9.76 -10.99 22.23
CA THR A 102 10.40 -9.73 22.62
C THR A 102 9.71 -8.55 21.95
N GLU A 103 9.75 -7.38 22.57
CA GLU A 103 9.11 -6.18 22.04
C GLU A 103 9.92 -5.49 20.92
N ASP A 104 11.17 -5.88 20.73
CA ASP A 104 12.09 -5.29 19.73
C ASP A 104 12.16 -6.04 18.40
N VAL A 105 11.24 -6.99 18.18
CA VAL A 105 11.23 -7.88 16.99
C VAL A 105 11.32 -7.13 15.67
N PHE A 106 10.80 -5.91 15.57
CA PHE A 106 10.86 -5.06 14.38
C PHE A 106 12.01 -4.04 14.39
N ALA A 107 12.83 -3.99 15.44
CA ALA A 107 13.90 -2.98 15.60
C ALA A 107 15.03 -3.12 14.57
N THR A 108 15.13 -4.27 13.88
CA THR A 108 16.08 -4.52 12.80
C THR A 108 15.70 -3.80 11.50
N ILE A 109 14.45 -3.35 11.36
CA ILE A 109 13.99 -2.61 10.19
C ILE A 109 14.54 -1.18 10.24
N ALA A 110 15.20 -0.74 9.17
CA ALA A 110 15.78 0.59 9.09
C ALA A 110 14.76 1.70 9.41
N GLY A 111 15.03 2.53 10.41
CA GLY A 111 14.16 3.61 10.87
C GLY A 111 13.05 3.20 11.84
N ILE A 112 13.04 1.93 12.29
CA ILE A 112 12.19 1.44 13.37
C ILE A 112 13.11 1.08 14.54
N GLY A 113 13.14 1.97 15.54
CA GLY A 113 13.89 1.71 16.76
C GLY A 113 13.10 0.85 17.76
N PRO A 114 13.74 0.43 18.88
CA PRO A 114 13.12 -0.41 19.91
C PRO A 114 11.79 0.14 20.44
N GLU A 115 11.69 1.46 20.64
CA GLU A 115 10.47 2.10 21.17
C GLU A 115 9.26 1.95 20.23
N LYS A 116 9.47 2.13 18.92
CA LYS A 116 8.41 1.97 17.91
C LYS A 116 8.02 0.51 17.78
N SER A 117 8.99 -0.40 17.78
CA SER A 117 8.75 -1.84 17.78
C SER A 117 7.91 -2.25 19.01
N ALA A 118 8.34 -1.84 20.20
CA ALA A 118 7.63 -2.12 21.44
C ALA A 118 6.20 -1.57 21.45
N SER A 119 6.00 -0.34 20.95
CA SER A 119 4.67 0.25 20.84
C SER A 119 3.73 -0.58 19.95
N PHE A 120 4.22 -1.04 18.80
CA PHE A 120 3.45 -1.87 17.89
C PHE A 120 3.10 -3.23 18.49
N VAL A 121 4.10 -3.91 19.08
CA VAL A 121 3.91 -5.23 19.73
C VAL A 121 2.93 -5.16 20.89
N ARG A 122 3.06 -4.16 21.77
CA ARG A 122 2.12 -3.97 22.91
C ARG A 122 0.71 -3.73 22.46
N TRP A 123 0.53 -2.89 21.44
CA TRP A 123 -0.78 -2.61 20.87
C TRP A 123 -1.44 -3.88 20.30
N MET A 124 -0.68 -4.70 19.58
CA MET A 124 -1.16 -5.97 19.01
C MET A 124 -1.45 -7.04 20.07
N LYS A 125 -0.79 -6.98 21.24
CA LYS A 125 -1.00 -7.91 22.36
C LYS A 125 -2.09 -7.46 23.33
N ASP A 126 -2.54 -6.23 23.21
CA ASP A 126 -3.68 -5.74 23.98
C ASP A 126 -4.96 -6.43 23.49
N LYS A 127 -5.73 -7.01 24.42
CA LYS A 127 -6.89 -7.84 24.08
C LYS A 127 -8.00 -7.07 23.40
N ASP A 128 -8.24 -5.84 23.81
CA ASP A 128 -9.33 -5.01 23.28
C ASP A 128 -8.97 -4.53 21.86
N ASN A 129 -7.74 -4.08 21.66
CA ASN A 129 -7.22 -3.71 20.34
C ASN A 129 -7.22 -4.89 19.38
N TYR A 130 -6.77 -6.06 19.83
CA TYR A 130 -6.73 -7.26 19.02
C TYR A 130 -8.14 -7.73 18.63
N SER A 131 -9.08 -7.74 19.60
CA SER A 131 -10.48 -8.10 19.35
C SER A 131 -11.12 -7.15 18.33
N MET A 132 -10.95 -5.84 18.50
CA MET A 132 -11.42 -4.83 17.57
C MET A 132 -10.83 -5.03 16.18
N LEU A 133 -9.52 -5.28 16.08
CA LEU A 133 -8.84 -5.54 14.81
C LEU A 133 -9.40 -6.79 14.12
N GLN A 134 -9.59 -7.90 14.85
CA GLN A 134 -10.14 -9.13 14.28
C GLN A 134 -11.54 -8.92 13.70
N GLN A 135 -12.41 -8.20 14.40
CA GLN A 135 -13.75 -7.86 13.90
C GLN A 135 -13.67 -7.02 12.63
N LEU A 136 -12.76 -6.04 12.60
CA LEU A 136 -12.59 -5.16 11.44
C LEU A 136 -12.02 -5.92 10.23
N LEU A 137 -11.10 -6.87 10.44
CA LEU A 137 -10.50 -7.67 9.37
C LEU A 137 -11.51 -8.57 8.65
N VAL A 138 -12.60 -8.97 9.30
CA VAL A 138 -13.69 -9.73 8.67
C VAL A 138 -14.45 -8.88 7.65
N GLU A 139 -14.52 -7.57 7.86
CA GLU A 139 -15.29 -6.64 7.04
C GLU A 139 -14.49 -6.08 5.85
N LEU A 140 -13.16 -6.19 5.87
CA LEU A 140 -12.28 -5.50 4.93
C LEU A 140 -11.66 -6.44 3.89
N ASN A 141 -11.63 -5.98 2.65
CA ASN A 141 -10.83 -6.54 1.56
C ASN A 141 -9.49 -5.79 1.50
N ILE A 142 -8.45 -6.35 2.10
CA ILE A 142 -7.17 -5.66 2.21
C ILE A 142 -6.32 -5.97 0.99
N SER A 143 -5.94 -4.93 0.25
CA SER A 143 -4.95 -5.02 -0.80
C SER A 143 -3.60 -4.52 -0.27
N GLN A 144 -2.56 -5.28 -0.50
CA GLN A 144 -1.19 -4.85 -0.29
C GLN A 144 -0.44 -5.06 -1.61
N SER A 145 -0.06 -3.96 -2.24
CA SER A 145 0.96 -4.04 -3.27
C SER A 145 2.19 -4.64 -2.60
N SER A 146 2.70 -5.73 -3.11
CA SER A 146 3.93 -6.32 -2.58
C SER A 146 5.05 -5.29 -2.72
N SER A 147 5.31 -4.54 -1.67
CA SER A 147 6.45 -3.61 -1.59
C SER A 147 7.72 -4.29 -1.06
N ALA A 148 7.65 -5.59 -0.73
CA ALA A 148 8.86 -6.41 -0.78
C ALA A 148 9.27 -6.46 -2.27
N PRO A 149 10.52 -6.18 -2.62
CA PRO A 149 10.97 -6.35 -4.00
C PRO A 149 10.64 -7.79 -4.40
N THR A 150 9.67 -7.96 -5.31
CA THR A 150 9.34 -9.28 -5.89
C THR A 150 10.41 -9.68 -6.90
N GLY A 151 11.30 -8.75 -7.20
CA GLY A 151 12.49 -8.89 -8.03
C GLY A 151 13.53 -7.84 -7.66
N ASN A 152 14.71 -7.95 -8.23
CA ASN A 152 15.84 -7.03 -8.00
C ASN A 152 16.35 -6.41 -9.31
N SER A 153 15.54 -6.46 -10.36
CA SER A 153 15.95 -5.95 -11.69
C SER A 153 16.22 -4.45 -11.70
N CYS A 154 15.65 -3.70 -10.77
CA CYS A 154 15.86 -2.25 -10.61
C CYS A 154 16.65 -1.88 -9.35
N GLU A 155 17.24 -2.87 -8.63
CA GLU A 155 17.92 -2.63 -7.36
C GLU A 155 19.07 -1.62 -7.49
N GLY A 156 19.10 -0.65 -6.56
CA GLY A 156 20.11 0.41 -6.55
C GLY A 156 19.96 1.48 -7.63
N LEU A 157 18.97 1.37 -8.52
CA LEU A 157 18.71 2.34 -9.59
C LEU A 157 17.67 3.38 -9.16
N THR A 158 17.88 4.62 -9.61
CA THR A 158 16.95 5.73 -9.40
C THR A 158 16.36 6.17 -10.73
N PHE A 159 15.05 6.16 -10.82
CA PHE A 159 14.30 6.53 -12.02
C PHE A 159 13.55 7.85 -11.83
N VAL A 160 13.34 8.57 -12.93
CA VAL A 160 12.38 9.67 -13.03
C VAL A 160 11.43 9.35 -14.15
N ILE A 161 10.13 9.51 -13.94
CA ILE A 161 9.09 9.28 -14.94
C ILE A 161 8.54 10.64 -15.39
N THR A 162 8.41 10.82 -16.69
CA THR A 162 7.79 12.03 -17.27
C THR A 162 7.06 11.68 -18.58
N GLY A 163 6.15 12.55 -19.01
CA GLY A 163 5.30 12.26 -20.19
C GLY A 163 4.20 11.24 -19.89
N ASP A 164 3.53 10.77 -20.92
CA ASP A 164 2.46 9.79 -20.82
C ASP A 164 3.02 8.37 -20.90
N VAL A 165 2.39 7.44 -20.16
CA VAL A 165 2.70 6.01 -20.17
C VAL A 165 1.64 5.27 -20.98
N HIS A 166 2.02 4.20 -21.66
CA HIS A 166 1.17 3.47 -22.62
C HIS A 166 0.96 2.00 -22.23
N HIS A 167 1.94 1.37 -21.60
CA HIS A 167 1.90 -0.03 -21.15
C HIS A 167 1.37 -0.20 -19.71
N TYR A 168 1.47 0.85 -18.90
CA TYR A 168 0.89 0.92 -17.56
C TYR A 168 -0.31 1.88 -17.57
N LYS A 169 -1.32 1.66 -16.72
CA LYS A 169 -2.51 2.52 -16.63
C LYS A 169 -2.18 3.99 -16.38
N ASN A 170 -1.12 4.23 -15.63
CA ASN A 170 -0.65 5.56 -15.26
C ASN A 170 0.77 5.49 -14.69
N ARG A 171 1.39 6.68 -14.50
CA ARG A 171 2.74 6.80 -13.92
C ARG A 171 2.88 6.23 -12.51
N ASN A 172 1.80 6.16 -11.72
CA ASN A 172 1.85 5.59 -10.37
C ASN A 172 1.97 4.07 -10.40
N GLU A 173 1.35 3.41 -11.37
CA GLU A 173 1.48 1.96 -11.56
C GLU A 173 2.91 1.59 -12.02
N LEU A 174 3.47 2.31 -12.99
CA LEU A 174 4.87 2.14 -13.39
C LEU A 174 5.84 2.41 -12.22
N LYS A 175 5.57 3.45 -11.42
CA LYS A 175 6.34 3.73 -10.21
C LYS A 175 6.27 2.57 -9.22
N ALA A 176 5.07 2.05 -8.93
CA ALA A 176 4.88 0.91 -8.03
C ALA A 176 5.63 -0.33 -8.52
N TYR A 177 5.62 -0.58 -9.84
CA TYR A 177 6.40 -1.67 -10.44
C TYR A 177 7.90 -1.49 -10.21
N ILE A 178 8.47 -0.31 -10.53
CA ILE A 178 9.90 -0.03 -10.31
C ILE A 178 10.28 -0.23 -8.83
N GLU A 179 9.47 0.26 -7.92
CA GLU A 179 9.68 0.13 -6.47
C GLU A 179 9.58 -1.33 -6.02
N SER A 180 8.67 -2.14 -6.60
CA SER A 180 8.60 -3.57 -6.36
C SER A 180 9.79 -4.36 -6.89
N GLN A 181 10.55 -3.80 -7.80
CA GLN A 181 11.81 -4.36 -8.34
C GLN A 181 13.06 -3.80 -7.64
N GLY A 182 12.91 -3.19 -6.47
CA GLY A 182 14.02 -2.65 -5.67
C GLY A 182 14.56 -1.30 -6.16
N GLY A 183 13.92 -0.68 -7.15
CA GLY A 183 14.28 0.64 -7.68
C GLY A 183 13.69 1.78 -6.85
N LYS A 184 14.18 3.00 -7.11
CA LYS A 184 13.67 4.23 -6.49
C LYS A 184 13.13 5.16 -7.56
N VAL A 185 11.95 5.77 -7.33
CA VAL A 185 11.39 6.78 -8.24
C VAL A 185 11.37 8.15 -7.58
N THR A 186 11.91 9.15 -8.28
CA THR A 186 11.96 10.55 -7.80
C THR A 186 11.23 11.51 -8.75
N GLY A 187 10.79 12.64 -8.21
CA GLY A 187 10.03 13.65 -8.99
C GLY A 187 10.90 14.53 -9.90
N SER A 188 12.22 14.60 -9.66
CA SER A 188 13.13 15.49 -10.37
C SER A 188 14.42 14.80 -10.77
N VAL A 189 14.97 15.19 -11.92
CA VAL A 189 16.24 14.69 -12.44
C VAL A 189 17.40 15.32 -11.66
N SER A 190 18.33 14.49 -11.20
CA SER A 190 19.55 14.88 -10.45
C SER A 190 20.73 13.99 -10.84
N LYS A 191 21.92 14.29 -10.35
CA LYS A 191 23.12 13.45 -10.59
C LYS A 191 22.99 12.01 -10.07
N SER A 192 22.06 11.75 -9.15
CA SER A 192 21.78 10.41 -8.64
C SER A 192 20.71 9.67 -9.46
N THR A 193 20.17 10.27 -10.50
CA THR A 193 19.20 9.63 -11.40
C THR A 193 19.92 8.70 -12.36
N SER A 194 19.50 7.43 -12.40
CA SER A 194 20.06 6.41 -13.29
C SER A 194 19.43 6.46 -14.69
N PHE A 195 18.09 6.67 -14.74
CA PHE A 195 17.33 6.73 -16.00
C PHE A 195 16.19 7.73 -15.90
N LEU A 196 15.91 8.42 -17.01
CA LEU A 196 14.65 9.15 -17.23
C LEU A 196 13.77 8.33 -18.17
N ILE A 197 12.57 7.95 -17.71
CA ILE A 197 11.59 7.25 -18.54
C ILE A 197 10.67 8.30 -19.19
N ASN A 198 10.67 8.34 -20.52
CA ASN A 198 9.81 9.20 -21.31
C ASN A 198 9.60 8.60 -22.71
N ASN A 199 8.35 8.32 -23.09
CA ASN A 199 8.03 7.80 -24.43
C ASN A 199 8.36 8.81 -25.55
N ASP A 200 8.32 10.12 -25.26
CA ASP A 200 8.86 11.16 -26.14
C ASP A 200 10.32 11.47 -25.76
N VAL A 201 11.25 10.65 -26.25
CA VAL A 201 12.70 10.76 -25.97
C VAL A 201 13.27 12.10 -26.44
N GLU A 202 12.72 12.65 -27.52
CA GLU A 202 13.15 13.93 -28.10
C GLU A 202 12.45 15.16 -27.50
N SER A 203 11.56 14.95 -26.52
CA SER A 203 10.83 16.01 -25.84
C SER A 203 11.74 17.17 -25.40
N SER A 204 11.28 18.39 -25.60
CA SER A 204 11.93 19.60 -25.14
C SER A 204 11.60 19.95 -23.67
N SER A 205 10.97 19.03 -22.93
CA SER A 205 10.60 19.24 -21.52
C SER A 205 11.81 19.56 -20.63
N GLY A 206 11.58 20.29 -19.55
CA GLY A 206 12.65 20.65 -18.59
C GLY A 206 13.37 19.42 -18.01
N LYS A 207 12.67 18.29 -17.84
CA LYS A 207 13.27 17.04 -17.36
C LYS A 207 14.17 16.41 -18.42
N ASN A 208 13.74 16.38 -19.70
CA ASN A 208 14.56 15.87 -20.81
C ASN A 208 15.83 16.73 -21.00
N LYS A 209 15.70 18.06 -20.98
CA LYS A 209 16.86 18.96 -21.07
C LYS A 209 17.85 18.71 -19.96
N LYS A 210 17.37 18.60 -18.70
CA LYS A 210 18.22 18.35 -17.54
C LYS A 210 18.86 16.96 -17.57
N ALA A 211 18.17 15.94 -18.09
CA ALA A 211 18.75 14.62 -18.28
C ALA A 211 19.88 14.65 -19.32
N LYS A 212 19.68 15.32 -20.46
CA LYS A 212 20.71 15.53 -21.49
C LYS A 212 21.92 16.29 -20.94
N GLU A 213 21.72 17.36 -20.15
CA GLU A 213 22.78 18.13 -19.49
C GLU A 213 23.61 17.30 -18.50
N LEU A 214 22.97 16.38 -17.79
CA LEU A 214 23.61 15.51 -16.82
C LEU A 214 24.09 14.19 -17.40
N SER A 215 23.98 13.99 -18.71
CA SER A 215 24.30 12.75 -19.42
C SER A 215 23.56 11.52 -18.87
N ILE A 216 22.31 11.71 -18.43
CA ILE A 216 21.45 10.66 -17.92
C ILE A 216 20.69 10.04 -19.10
N PRO A 217 20.73 8.71 -19.28
CA PRO A 217 19.99 8.02 -20.33
C PRO A 217 18.49 8.30 -20.25
N ILE A 218 17.89 8.66 -21.39
CA ILE A 218 16.45 8.78 -21.56
C ILE A 218 16.01 7.52 -22.29
N ILE A 219 15.09 6.76 -21.70
CA ILE A 219 14.58 5.51 -22.26
C ILE A 219 13.07 5.57 -22.43
N SER A 220 12.54 4.89 -23.43
CA SER A 220 11.10 4.70 -23.55
C SER A 220 10.58 3.66 -22.57
N GLU A 221 9.27 3.58 -22.42
CA GLU A 221 8.61 2.54 -21.62
C GLU A 221 8.88 1.14 -22.18
N GLU A 222 8.93 0.99 -23.52
CA GLU A 222 9.30 -0.26 -24.18
C GLU A 222 10.73 -0.70 -23.88
N GLU A 223 11.68 0.25 -23.93
CA GLU A 223 13.06 -0.02 -23.55
C GLU A 223 13.20 -0.38 -22.06
N PHE A 224 12.41 0.26 -21.20
CA PHE A 224 12.35 -0.09 -19.78
C PHE A 224 11.87 -1.54 -19.61
N ILE A 225 10.77 -1.91 -20.27
CA ILE A 225 10.22 -3.28 -20.22
C ILE A 225 11.25 -4.29 -20.73
N ALA A 226 11.87 -4.02 -21.86
CA ALA A 226 12.87 -4.93 -22.43
C ALA A 226 14.09 -5.14 -21.51
N ARG A 227 14.52 -4.09 -20.79
CA ARG A 227 15.72 -4.16 -19.94
C ARG A 227 15.46 -4.69 -18.53
N PHE A 228 14.30 -4.41 -17.96
CA PHE A 228 14.05 -4.63 -16.54
C PHE A 228 12.87 -5.56 -16.22
N VAL A 229 11.95 -5.79 -17.18
CA VAL A 229 10.80 -6.68 -17.00
C VAL A 229 11.08 -8.06 -17.59
N GLN A 230 11.54 -8.14 -18.82
CA GLN A 230 11.77 -9.43 -19.51
C GLN A 230 12.96 -10.23 -18.93
N MET A 231 13.89 -9.59 -18.23
CA MET A 231 14.98 -10.30 -17.53
C MET A 231 14.48 -11.11 -16.34
N ASP A 232 13.44 -10.67 -15.64
CA ASP A 232 12.87 -11.39 -14.50
C ASP A 232 12.08 -12.62 -14.96
N GLU A 233 11.36 -12.55 -16.06
CA GLU A 233 10.63 -13.69 -16.62
C GLU A 233 11.58 -14.82 -17.07
N ASN A 234 12.71 -14.48 -17.65
CA ASN A 234 13.73 -15.44 -18.04
C ASN A 234 14.46 -16.08 -16.86
N LYS A 235 14.66 -15.34 -15.75
CA LYS A 235 15.29 -15.84 -14.54
C LYS A 235 14.37 -16.78 -13.78
N LEU A 236 13.09 -16.45 -13.66
CA LEU A 236 12.06 -17.34 -13.08
C LEU A 236 11.86 -18.63 -13.89
N ALA A 237 11.93 -18.57 -15.21
CA ALA A 237 11.85 -19.74 -16.08
C ALA A 237 13.05 -20.68 -15.95
N LEU A 238 14.25 -20.15 -15.68
CA LEU A 238 15.46 -20.94 -15.45
C LEU A 238 15.49 -21.62 -14.06
N GLU A 239 14.93 -20.96 -13.03
CA GLU A 239 14.85 -21.50 -11.67
C GLU A 239 13.71 -22.54 -11.50
N SER A 240 12.71 -22.52 -12.39
CA SER A 240 11.58 -23.46 -12.38
C SER A 240 11.79 -24.73 -13.23
N SER A 241 12.93 -24.90 -13.88
CA SER A 241 13.25 -26.11 -14.64
C SER A 241 13.59 -27.28 -13.69
N PRO A 242 12.88 -28.43 -13.74
CA PRO A 242 13.18 -29.55 -12.88
C PRO A 242 14.56 -30.11 -13.19
N ILE A 243 15.36 -30.29 -12.15
CA ILE A 243 16.64 -31.00 -12.21
C ILE A 243 16.36 -32.41 -12.67
N THR A 244 16.65 -32.72 -13.92
CA THR A 244 16.60 -34.08 -14.43
C THR A 244 17.76 -34.85 -13.80
N GLU A 245 17.44 -35.74 -12.89
CA GLU A 245 18.37 -36.76 -12.37
C GLU A 245 18.99 -37.50 -13.56
N ARG A 246 20.27 -37.26 -13.79
CA ARG A 246 21.07 -38.17 -14.62
C ARG A 246 21.40 -39.36 -13.74
N SER A 247 20.71 -40.47 -14.01
CA SER A 247 21.03 -41.84 -13.61
C SER A 247 22.52 -42.10 -13.81
N LEU A 248 23.17 -42.52 -12.74
CA LEU A 248 24.46 -43.19 -12.76
C LEU A 248 24.23 -44.64 -13.09
N PHE A 249 24.79 -45.10 -14.21
CA PHE A 249 25.26 -46.46 -14.41
C PHE A 249 26.79 -46.43 -14.50
#